data_5e2bca8168baa6961e3f2eeb3f68c46a
#
_entry.id   5e2bca8168baa6961e3f2eeb3f68c46a
#
_cell.length_a   1.000
_cell.length_b   1.000
_cell.length_c   1.000
_cell.angle_alpha   90.00
_cell.angle_beta   90.00
_cell.angle_gamma   90.00
#
_symmetry.space_group_name_H-M   'P 1'
#
loop_
_entity.id
_entity.type
_entity.pdbx_description
1 polymer ?
#
loop_
_entity_poly.entity_id
_entity_poly.type
_entity_poly.pdbx_seq_one_letter_code
_entity_poly.pdbx_strand_id
1 'polypeptide(L)'
;MDNSKKLRFKNGKLKIMQITDTQDTQKTATDTVRLIEAALDTEKPDLVVFTGDQIKGYGFNLAGGDGNEKARITIDKIIAPLEKRSIPFAVTFGNHDRFAGCGKEKQMEYYKSYSSCVNTVSDTSMPGGLATFNLPIYSENSDRVVFNLYIIDSLEKNPDGGYAAVSPEQIKWYEKTSQQLKAENDGNPVPSLVFQHIPVPEMYRLLKKVPKETKGAIQGNRANPDFYILDEKWQKPGSFMKENIASPFKSSGQFDSWVKQGDVIGAYFGHDHINCFNGTVDGIDLGYTPGAGFNVYGPGLDRGVRVFEINESSPEKYETRVITYRSLLGKRVTNPFKYFIYTHAPSSFDAAKPMIIKGAVAAAVIIAGAVIIKYAL
;
A
#
# COMPACT_ATOMS: atom_id res chain seq x y z
N MET A 1 -21.60 -20.05 -5.38
CA MET A 1 -21.05 -18.80 -5.97
C MET A 1 -21.45 -18.77 -7.43
N ASP A 2 -21.94 -17.65 -7.90
CA ASP A 2 -22.20 -17.44 -9.32
C ASP A 2 -20.89 -17.61 -10.10
N ASN A 3 -20.86 -18.51 -11.08
CA ASN A 3 -19.67 -18.80 -11.89
C ASN A 3 -19.13 -17.58 -12.65
N SER A 4 -19.91 -16.52 -12.79
CA SER A 4 -19.56 -15.27 -13.48
C SER A 4 -18.48 -14.42 -12.78
N LYS A 5 -18.20 -14.68 -11.49
CA LYS A 5 -17.21 -13.90 -10.69
C LYS A 5 -15.94 -14.68 -10.33
N LYS A 6 -15.74 -15.90 -10.84
CA LYS A 6 -14.50 -16.65 -10.61
C LYS A 6 -13.35 -16.02 -11.39
N LEU A 7 -12.29 -15.60 -10.69
CA LEU A 7 -11.07 -15.15 -11.34
C LEU A 7 -10.31 -16.36 -11.89
N ARG A 8 -9.85 -16.28 -13.14
CA ARG A 8 -9.15 -17.35 -13.84
C ARG A 8 -7.94 -16.83 -14.60
N PHE A 9 -6.98 -17.68 -14.81
CA PHE A 9 -5.96 -17.42 -15.82
C PHE A 9 -6.61 -17.24 -17.20
N LYS A 10 -5.98 -16.42 -18.04
CA LYS A 10 -6.38 -16.17 -19.43
C LYS A 10 -5.17 -16.31 -20.34
N ASN A 11 -5.24 -17.18 -21.32
CA ASN A 11 -4.10 -17.54 -22.17
C ASN A 11 -2.87 -17.94 -21.32
N GLY A 12 -3.08 -18.71 -20.27
CA GLY A 12 -2.06 -19.17 -19.33
C GLY A 12 -1.41 -18.06 -18.47
N LYS A 13 -1.99 -16.87 -18.41
CA LYS A 13 -1.43 -15.69 -17.69
C LYS A 13 -2.44 -15.05 -16.76
N LEU A 14 -1.92 -14.42 -15.71
CA LEU A 14 -2.66 -13.54 -14.81
C LEU A 14 -1.83 -12.30 -14.55
N LYS A 15 -2.41 -11.13 -14.75
CA LYS A 15 -1.78 -9.84 -14.45
C LYS A 15 -2.53 -9.12 -13.34
N ILE A 16 -1.86 -8.85 -12.23
CA ILE A 16 -2.42 -8.14 -11.08
C ILE A 16 -1.75 -6.77 -10.97
N MET A 17 -2.51 -5.74 -10.63
CA MET A 17 -1.98 -4.41 -10.34
C MET A 17 -2.32 -4.03 -8.91
N GLN A 18 -1.30 -3.68 -8.10
CA GLN A 18 -1.49 -3.09 -6.78
C GLN A 18 -1.46 -1.57 -6.87
N ILE A 19 -2.46 -0.94 -6.27
CA ILE A 19 -2.55 0.50 -6.06
C ILE A 19 -2.69 0.74 -4.57
N THR A 20 -1.91 1.67 -4.03
CA THR A 20 -1.93 1.99 -2.60
C THR A 20 -1.84 3.49 -2.35
N ASP A 21 -2.30 3.93 -1.19
CA ASP A 21 -2.07 5.29 -0.69
C ASP A 21 -2.47 6.38 -1.69
N THR A 22 -3.65 6.25 -2.29
CA THR A 22 -4.22 7.34 -3.08
C THR A 22 -4.53 8.54 -2.18
N GLN A 23 -4.85 8.30 -0.92
CA GLN A 23 -5.13 9.29 0.15
C GLN A 23 -5.79 10.56 -0.39
N ASP A 24 -6.85 10.37 -1.15
CA ASP A 24 -7.50 11.45 -1.84
C ASP A 24 -8.75 11.95 -1.07
N THR A 25 -9.43 12.96 -1.61
CA THR A 25 -10.61 13.60 -1.02
C THR A 25 -11.67 13.79 -2.08
N GLN A 26 -12.86 14.30 -1.71
CA GLN A 26 -13.91 14.68 -2.67
C GLN A 26 -13.41 15.67 -3.74
N LYS A 27 -12.29 16.39 -3.49
CA LYS A 27 -11.52 17.18 -4.47
C LYS A 27 -10.32 16.37 -4.97
N THR A 28 -10.61 15.21 -5.53
CA THR A 28 -9.60 14.24 -5.99
C THR A 28 -8.59 14.91 -6.92
N ALA A 29 -7.31 14.61 -6.71
CA ALA A 29 -6.25 15.14 -7.56
C ALA A 29 -6.36 14.55 -8.97
N THR A 30 -6.41 15.41 -9.97
CA THR A 30 -6.47 14.98 -11.38
C THR A 30 -5.31 14.05 -11.74
N ASP A 31 -4.11 14.31 -11.19
CA ASP A 31 -2.94 13.50 -11.48
C ASP A 31 -2.97 12.12 -10.84
N THR A 32 -3.70 11.93 -9.71
CA THR A 32 -3.99 10.59 -9.16
C THR A 32 -4.83 9.77 -10.15
N VAL A 33 -5.91 10.36 -10.65
CA VAL A 33 -6.80 9.68 -11.63
C VAL A 33 -6.06 9.40 -12.93
N ARG A 34 -5.28 10.36 -13.45
CA ARG A 34 -4.47 10.19 -14.65
C ARG A 34 -3.45 9.06 -14.53
N LEU A 35 -2.80 8.93 -13.37
CA LEU A 35 -1.89 7.81 -13.10
C LEU A 35 -2.63 6.48 -13.21
N ILE A 36 -3.78 6.36 -12.53
CA ILE A 36 -4.60 5.15 -12.56
C ILE A 36 -5.04 4.83 -13.99
N GLU A 37 -5.62 5.79 -14.72
CA GLU A 37 -6.08 5.58 -16.09
C GLU A 37 -4.95 5.14 -17.02
N ALA A 38 -3.81 5.85 -16.99
CA ALA A 38 -2.67 5.53 -17.85
C ALA A 38 -2.08 4.14 -17.52
N ALA A 39 -2.02 3.77 -16.24
CA ALA A 39 -1.56 2.46 -15.82
C ALA A 39 -2.50 1.34 -16.29
N LEU A 40 -3.82 1.53 -16.14
CA LEU A 40 -4.83 0.57 -16.62
C LEU A 40 -4.78 0.40 -18.15
N ASP A 41 -4.63 1.48 -18.89
CA ASP A 41 -4.59 1.45 -20.36
C ASP A 41 -3.30 0.78 -20.89
N THR A 42 -2.18 1.00 -20.20
CA THR A 42 -0.88 0.43 -20.59
C THR A 42 -0.80 -1.05 -20.23
N GLU A 43 -1.16 -1.41 -18.99
CA GLU A 43 -0.94 -2.75 -18.46
C GLU A 43 -2.10 -3.71 -18.67
N LYS A 44 -3.33 -3.19 -18.75
CA LYS A 44 -4.56 -3.99 -18.92
C LYS A 44 -4.62 -5.16 -17.92
N PRO A 45 -4.59 -4.89 -16.61
CA PRO A 45 -4.58 -5.94 -15.58
C PRO A 45 -5.89 -6.74 -15.59
N ASP A 46 -5.82 -8.00 -15.18
CA ASP A 46 -6.98 -8.86 -14.95
C ASP A 46 -7.65 -8.57 -13.60
N LEU A 47 -6.89 -8.00 -12.65
CA LEU A 47 -7.34 -7.62 -11.32
C LEU A 47 -6.54 -6.41 -10.81
N VAL A 48 -7.23 -5.49 -10.15
CA VAL A 48 -6.59 -4.43 -9.35
C VAL A 48 -6.81 -4.72 -7.88
N VAL A 49 -5.76 -4.58 -7.05
CA VAL A 49 -5.85 -4.68 -5.60
C VAL A 49 -5.49 -3.33 -4.98
N PHE A 50 -6.46 -2.72 -4.31
CA PHE A 50 -6.23 -1.52 -3.49
C PHE A 50 -5.82 -1.93 -2.08
N THR A 51 -4.63 -1.53 -1.67
CA THR A 51 -4.04 -1.96 -0.39
C THR A 51 -4.06 -0.88 0.69
N GLY A 52 -5.18 -0.19 0.82
CA GLY A 52 -5.42 0.72 1.93
C GLY A 52 -5.05 2.17 1.69
N ASP A 53 -5.53 3.01 2.60
CA ASP A 53 -5.38 4.47 2.57
C ASP A 53 -5.87 5.08 1.25
N GLN A 54 -7.04 4.65 0.79
CA GLN A 54 -7.67 5.22 -0.40
C GLN A 54 -8.19 6.62 -0.12
N ILE A 55 -8.72 6.85 1.08
CA ILE A 55 -9.27 8.14 1.50
C ILE A 55 -8.32 8.83 2.47
N LYS A 56 -8.12 10.14 2.27
CA LYS A 56 -7.37 10.96 3.21
C LYS A 56 -8.18 11.19 4.47
N GLY A 57 -7.98 10.36 5.48
CA GLY A 57 -8.71 10.38 6.74
C GLY A 57 -8.39 11.55 7.68
N TYR A 58 -7.68 12.60 7.22
CA TYR A 58 -7.24 13.72 8.04
C TYR A 58 -7.19 15.05 7.27
N GLY A 59 -7.08 16.17 8.03
CA GLY A 59 -6.93 17.52 7.48
C GLY A 59 -8.24 18.27 7.28
N PHE A 60 -8.15 19.56 6.96
CA PHE A 60 -9.28 20.48 6.82
C PHE A 60 -10.30 20.07 5.75
N ASN A 61 -9.91 19.24 4.79
CA ASN A 61 -10.82 18.80 3.73
C ASN A 61 -11.97 17.91 4.24
N LEU A 62 -11.84 17.35 5.44
CA LEU A 62 -12.89 16.56 6.10
C LEU A 62 -13.72 17.40 7.06
N ALA A 63 -13.30 18.64 7.39
CA ALA A 63 -14.05 19.51 8.27
C ALA A 63 -15.38 19.94 7.61
N GLY A 64 -16.47 19.83 8.37
CA GLY A 64 -17.82 20.20 7.95
C GLY A 64 -18.43 19.32 6.85
N GLY A 65 -19.74 19.33 6.73
CA GLY A 65 -20.51 18.57 5.75
C GLY A 65 -20.60 17.07 6.05
N ASP A 66 -21.25 16.31 5.15
CA ASP A 66 -21.47 14.88 5.30
C ASP A 66 -20.21 14.09 4.90
N GLY A 67 -19.60 13.39 5.88
CA GLY A 67 -18.43 12.54 5.66
C GLY A 67 -18.74 11.34 4.75
N ASN A 68 -19.95 10.79 4.81
CA ASN A 68 -20.36 9.67 3.94
C ASN A 68 -20.41 10.11 2.47
N GLU A 69 -20.98 11.28 2.19
CA GLU A 69 -21.04 11.82 0.83
C GLU A 69 -19.62 12.11 0.28
N LYS A 70 -18.76 12.71 1.11
CA LYS A 70 -17.37 12.97 0.71
C LYS A 70 -16.58 11.70 0.42
N ALA A 71 -16.76 10.68 1.26
CA ALA A 71 -16.13 9.38 1.04
C ALA A 71 -16.64 8.75 -0.26
N ARG A 72 -17.97 8.74 -0.48
CA ARG A 72 -18.58 8.22 -1.70
C ARG A 72 -18.03 8.92 -2.95
N ILE A 73 -18.01 10.26 -2.99
CA ILE A 73 -17.49 11.02 -4.11
C ILE A 73 -16.01 10.69 -4.37
N THR A 74 -15.23 10.49 -3.31
CA THR A 74 -13.82 10.12 -3.44
C THR A 74 -13.66 8.74 -4.05
N ILE A 75 -14.40 7.76 -3.50
CA ILE A 75 -14.41 6.37 -3.99
C ILE A 75 -14.86 6.34 -5.45
N ASP A 76 -15.96 7.02 -5.79
CA ASP A 76 -16.48 7.09 -7.16
C ASP A 76 -15.38 7.52 -8.16
N LYS A 77 -14.61 8.55 -7.82
CA LYS A 77 -13.55 9.07 -8.71
C LYS A 77 -12.34 8.13 -8.85
N ILE A 78 -12.01 7.39 -7.79
CA ILE A 78 -10.91 6.43 -7.80
C ILE A 78 -11.32 5.16 -8.58
N ILE A 79 -12.57 4.72 -8.44
CA ILE A 79 -13.06 3.47 -9.00
C ILE A 79 -13.60 3.64 -10.43
N ALA A 80 -14.11 4.82 -10.82
CA ALA A 80 -14.65 5.07 -12.16
C ALA A 80 -13.72 4.63 -13.31
N PRO A 81 -12.38 4.81 -13.26
CA PRO A 81 -11.49 4.31 -14.30
C PRO A 81 -11.55 2.79 -14.50
N LEU A 82 -11.78 2.02 -13.42
CA LEU A 82 -11.87 0.56 -13.45
C LEU A 82 -13.23 0.11 -13.99
N GLU A 83 -14.33 0.69 -13.47
CA GLU A 83 -15.69 0.40 -13.94
C GLU A 83 -15.84 0.67 -15.45
N LYS A 84 -15.30 1.79 -15.94
CA LYS A 84 -15.29 2.12 -17.37
C LYS A 84 -14.62 1.05 -18.24
N ARG A 85 -13.68 0.28 -17.66
CA ARG A 85 -12.92 -0.78 -18.34
C ARG A 85 -13.37 -2.18 -17.97
N SER A 86 -14.38 -2.30 -17.11
CA SER A 86 -14.85 -3.57 -16.54
C SER A 86 -13.70 -4.40 -15.92
N ILE A 87 -12.75 -3.73 -15.26
CA ILE A 87 -11.63 -4.38 -14.60
C ILE A 87 -12.03 -4.74 -13.17
N PRO A 88 -11.99 -6.03 -12.79
CA PRO A 88 -12.26 -6.44 -11.41
C PRO A 88 -11.29 -5.78 -10.42
N PHE A 89 -11.79 -5.46 -9.22
CA PHE A 89 -10.94 -4.94 -8.16
C PHE A 89 -11.30 -5.50 -6.79
N ALA A 90 -10.27 -5.64 -5.95
CA ALA A 90 -10.36 -5.96 -4.53
C ALA A 90 -9.84 -4.79 -3.68
N VAL A 91 -10.38 -4.63 -2.47
CA VAL A 91 -10.02 -3.54 -1.56
C VAL A 91 -9.73 -4.10 -0.18
N THR A 92 -8.63 -3.65 0.44
CA THR A 92 -8.46 -3.68 1.89
C THR A 92 -8.26 -2.25 2.41
N PHE A 93 -8.29 -2.08 3.74
CA PHE A 93 -8.19 -0.76 4.37
C PHE A 93 -6.80 -0.50 4.92
N GLY A 94 -6.44 0.80 4.98
CA GLY A 94 -5.29 1.31 5.69
C GLY A 94 -5.69 2.02 6.99
N ASN A 95 -4.70 2.58 7.66
CA ASN A 95 -4.92 3.19 8.97
C ASN A 95 -5.62 4.56 8.92
N HIS A 96 -5.66 5.20 7.76
CA HIS A 96 -6.36 6.49 7.57
C HIS A 96 -7.81 6.32 7.10
N ASP A 97 -8.19 5.22 6.49
CA ASP A 97 -9.54 5.01 5.97
C ASP A 97 -10.61 5.10 7.06
N ARG A 98 -10.31 4.70 8.30
CA ARG A 98 -11.22 4.80 9.46
C ARG A 98 -11.57 6.24 9.85
N PHE A 99 -10.71 7.23 9.54
CA PHE A 99 -10.89 8.62 9.94
C PHE A 99 -11.58 9.50 8.89
N ALA A 100 -12.04 8.91 7.81
CA ALA A 100 -12.60 9.61 6.66
C ALA A 100 -13.94 10.33 6.92
N GLY A 101 -14.46 10.32 8.16
CA GLY A 101 -15.82 10.78 8.48
C GLY A 101 -16.90 9.82 7.97
N CYS A 102 -16.50 8.63 7.56
CA CYS A 102 -17.32 7.52 7.07
C CYS A 102 -16.66 6.22 7.55
N GLY A 103 -17.36 5.42 8.34
CA GLY A 103 -16.84 4.15 8.86
C GLY A 103 -16.44 3.18 7.74
N LYS A 104 -15.53 2.26 8.04
CA LYS A 104 -15.06 1.23 7.08
C LYS A 104 -16.22 0.38 6.54
N GLU A 105 -17.23 0.10 7.38
CA GLU A 105 -18.44 -0.63 7.00
C GLU A 105 -19.17 0.09 5.87
N LYS A 106 -19.38 1.40 6.01
CA LYS A 106 -20.07 2.21 5.00
C LYS A 106 -19.26 2.37 3.75
N GLN A 107 -17.92 2.52 3.87
CA GLN A 107 -17.04 2.52 2.71
C GLN A 107 -17.09 1.18 1.96
N MET A 108 -17.11 0.04 2.67
CA MET A 108 -17.22 -1.28 2.05
C MET A 108 -18.57 -1.46 1.33
N GLU A 109 -19.66 -0.92 1.86
CA GLU A 109 -20.95 -0.89 1.15
C GLU A 109 -20.82 -0.14 -0.19
N TYR A 110 -20.13 1.00 -0.21
CA TYR A 110 -19.87 1.74 -1.45
C TYR A 110 -19.03 0.92 -2.43
N TYR A 111 -17.91 0.33 -2.00
CA TYR A 111 -17.11 -0.52 -2.88
C TYR A 111 -17.91 -1.71 -3.44
N LYS A 112 -18.69 -2.38 -2.61
CA LYS A 112 -19.52 -3.52 -3.03
C LYS A 112 -20.70 -3.13 -3.94
N SER A 113 -21.06 -1.85 -4.03
CA SER A 113 -22.08 -1.38 -4.97
C SER A 113 -21.60 -1.38 -6.42
N TYR A 114 -20.29 -1.47 -6.67
CA TYR A 114 -19.74 -1.62 -8.00
C TYR A 114 -19.76 -3.07 -8.46
N SER A 115 -20.13 -3.29 -9.72
CA SER A 115 -20.20 -4.63 -10.31
C SER A 115 -18.83 -5.32 -10.40
N SER A 116 -17.77 -4.52 -10.58
CA SER A 116 -16.38 -4.99 -10.67
C SER A 116 -15.73 -5.30 -9.31
N CYS A 117 -16.39 -5.01 -8.18
CA CYS A 117 -15.87 -5.35 -6.85
C CYS A 117 -15.95 -6.86 -6.62
N VAL A 118 -14.80 -7.47 -6.30
CA VAL A 118 -14.70 -8.92 -6.05
C VAL A 118 -14.47 -9.27 -4.57
N ASN A 119 -14.60 -8.30 -3.65
CA ASN A 119 -14.50 -8.57 -2.22
C ASN A 119 -15.52 -9.62 -1.79
N THR A 120 -15.04 -10.71 -1.24
CA THR A 120 -15.88 -11.72 -0.59
C THR A 120 -16.16 -11.33 0.86
N VAL A 121 -17.12 -11.99 1.48
CA VAL A 121 -17.39 -11.85 2.92
C VAL A 121 -16.55 -12.91 3.63
N SER A 122 -15.71 -12.45 4.55
CA SER A 122 -15.01 -13.30 5.50
C SER A 122 -15.75 -13.31 6.85
N ASP A 123 -15.13 -13.86 7.86
CA ASP A 123 -15.65 -13.83 9.23
C ASP A 123 -15.54 -12.39 9.78
N THR A 124 -16.64 -11.65 9.70
CA THR A 124 -16.70 -10.25 10.18
C THR A 124 -16.60 -10.14 11.71
N SER A 125 -16.65 -11.26 12.45
CA SER A 125 -16.46 -11.25 13.91
C SER A 125 -14.99 -11.12 14.31
N MET A 126 -14.05 -11.45 13.43
CA MET A 126 -12.62 -11.23 13.70
C MET A 126 -12.21 -9.78 13.45
N PRO A 127 -11.20 -9.25 14.17
CA PRO A 127 -10.62 -7.94 13.87
C PRO A 127 -10.20 -7.85 12.39
N GLY A 128 -10.58 -6.75 11.71
CA GLY A 128 -10.29 -6.58 10.28
C GLY A 128 -11.04 -7.52 9.33
N GLY A 129 -11.96 -8.34 9.82
CA GLY A 129 -12.68 -9.35 9.01
C GLY A 129 -13.50 -8.78 7.86
N LEU A 130 -13.90 -7.51 7.96
CA LEU A 130 -14.62 -6.81 6.90
C LEU A 130 -13.83 -6.76 5.57
N ALA A 131 -12.52 -6.67 5.64
CA ALA A 131 -11.62 -6.53 4.49
C ALA A 131 -10.43 -7.52 4.54
N THR A 132 -10.62 -8.62 5.28
CA THR A 132 -9.70 -9.78 5.30
C THR A 132 -10.41 -10.96 4.64
N PHE A 133 -9.88 -11.43 3.51
CA PHE A 133 -10.46 -12.53 2.73
C PHE A 133 -9.41 -13.11 1.78
N ASN A 134 -9.69 -14.26 1.18
CA ASN A 134 -8.88 -14.79 0.10
C ASN A 134 -9.63 -14.76 -1.23
N LEU A 135 -8.87 -14.70 -2.31
CA LEU A 135 -9.36 -14.79 -3.69
C LEU A 135 -8.66 -15.96 -4.37
N PRO A 136 -9.31 -17.10 -4.51
CA PRO A 136 -8.79 -18.21 -5.29
C PRO A 136 -8.80 -17.86 -6.77
N ILE A 137 -7.70 -18.15 -7.43
CA ILE A 137 -7.52 -18.01 -8.88
C ILE A 137 -7.52 -19.38 -9.51
N TYR A 138 -8.47 -19.58 -10.41
CA TYR A 138 -8.71 -20.87 -11.04
C TYR A 138 -7.85 -21.05 -12.30
N SER A 139 -7.56 -22.31 -12.62
CA SER A 139 -7.03 -22.69 -13.92
C SER A 139 -7.90 -22.13 -15.05
N GLU A 140 -7.27 -21.81 -16.18
CA GLU A 140 -8.01 -21.38 -17.38
C GLU A 140 -9.07 -22.41 -17.81
N ASN A 141 -8.72 -23.70 -17.76
CA ASN A 141 -9.50 -24.76 -18.35
C ASN A 141 -10.19 -25.70 -17.33
N SER A 142 -10.12 -25.40 -16.02
CA SER A 142 -10.72 -26.23 -14.98
C SER A 142 -11.10 -25.44 -13.74
N ASP A 143 -11.88 -26.03 -12.84
CA ASP A 143 -12.23 -25.44 -11.54
C ASP A 143 -11.17 -25.71 -10.44
N ARG A 144 -9.96 -26.13 -10.84
CA ARG A 144 -8.84 -26.27 -9.91
C ARG A 144 -8.29 -24.88 -9.55
N VAL A 145 -8.10 -24.63 -8.26
CA VAL A 145 -7.39 -23.44 -7.77
C VAL A 145 -5.89 -23.66 -7.97
N VAL A 146 -5.23 -22.80 -8.72
CA VAL A 146 -3.80 -22.91 -9.05
C VAL A 146 -2.96 -21.76 -8.49
N PHE A 147 -3.63 -20.71 -8.03
CA PHE A 147 -3.02 -19.56 -7.35
C PHE A 147 -4.01 -18.97 -6.36
N ASN A 148 -3.53 -18.22 -5.36
CA ASN A 148 -4.43 -17.56 -4.42
C ASN A 148 -3.89 -16.20 -4.00
N LEU A 149 -4.78 -15.29 -3.62
CA LEU A 149 -4.44 -14.00 -3.03
C LEU A 149 -5.05 -13.93 -1.64
N TYR A 150 -4.23 -13.59 -0.65
CA TYR A 150 -4.70 -13.18 0.67
C TYR A 150 -4.76 -11.66 0.72
N ILE A 151 -5.94 -11.12 0.92
CA ILE A 151 -6.17 -9.69 1.12
C ILE A 151 -6.42 -9.51 2.61
N ILE A 152 -5.59 -8.72 3.30
CA ILE A 152 -5.59 -8.64 4.76
C ILE A 152 -5.73 -7.18 5.22
N ASP A 153 -6.74 -6.87 6.00
CA ASP A 153 -6.81 -5.62 6.74
C ASP A 153 -5.79 -5.70 7.90
N SER A 154 -4.69 -4.98 7.75
CA SER A 154 -3.59 -4.96 8.72
C SER A 154 -3.89 -4.13 9.97
N LEU A 155 -5.15 -3.76 10.18
CA LEU A 155 -5.62 -2.91 11.27
C LEU A 155 -4.98 -1.50 11.23
N GLU A 156 -4.85 -0.83 12.38
CA GLU A 156 -4.54 0.60 12.41
C GLU A 156 -3.44 0.92 13.43
N LYS A 157 -3.84 1.44 14.58
CA LYS A 157 -2.94 1.80 15.68
C LYS A 157 -3.39 1.13 16.96
N ASN A 158 -2.43 0.73 17.75
CA ASN A 158 -2.67 0.30 19.12
C ASN A 158 -2.97 1.50 20.03
N PRO A 159 -3.63 1.31 21.16
CA PRO A 159 -3.83 2.37 22.16
C PRO A 159 -2.54 3.02 22.66
N ASP A 160 -1.41 2.32 22.64
CA ASP A 160 -0.08 2.81 23.01
C ASP A 160 0.57 3.70 21.93
N GLY A 161 -0.12 3.89 20.80
CA GLY A 161 0.31 4.74 19.69
C GLY A 161 1.22 4.06 18.65
N GLY A 162 1.55 2.78 18.81
CA GLY A 162 2.21 1.96 17.78
C GLY A 162 1.22 1.49 16.71
N TYR A 163 1.74 0.97 15.60
CA TYR A 163 0.89 0.29 14.61
C TYR A 163 0.45 -1.07 15.15
N ALA A 164 -0.80 -1.43 14.89
CA ALA A 164 -1.32 -2.74 15.23
C ALA A 164 -0.67 -3.81 14.34
N ALA A 165 -0.40 -4.95 14.94
CA ALA A 165 -0.09 -6.16 14.18
C ALA A 165 -1.40 -6.88 13.82
N VAL A 166 -1.36 -7.68 12.78
CA VAL A 166 -2.45 -8.59 12.41
C VAL A 166 -2.81 -9.46 13.61
N SER A 167 -4.10 -9.63 13.87
CA SER A 167 -4.58 -10.30 15.08
C SER A 167 -4.34 -11.81 15.07
N PRO A 168 -4.30 -12.46 16.24
CA PRO A 168 -4.21 -13.93 16.31
C PRO A 168 -5.37 -14.63 15.58
N GLU A 169 -6.56 -14.03 15.54
CA GLU A 169 -7.74 -14.57 14.86
C GLU A 169 -7.54 -14.53 13.35
N GLN A 170 -6.97 -13.43 12.80
CA GLN A 170 -6.63 -13.33 11.38
C GLN A 170 -5.53 -14.34 10.98
N ILE A 171 -4.54 -14.57 11.85
CA ILE A 171 -3.50 -15.58 11.61
C ILE A 171 -4.11 -17.00 11.59
N LYS A 172 -4.98 -17.32 12.54
CA LYS A 172 -5.71 -18.61 12.53
C LYS A 172 -6.59 -18.78 11.32
N TRP A 173 -7.27 -17.71 10.91
CA TRP A 173 -8.07 -17.71 9.67
C TRP A 173 -7.19 -18.01 8.44
N TYR A 174 -6.03 -17.34 8.34
CA TYR A 174 -5.07 -17.60 7.25
C TYR A 174 -4.60 -19.07 7.28
N GLU A 175 -4.14 -19.58 8.44
CA GLU A 175 -3.66 -20.95 8.56
C GLU A 175 -4.73 -21.97 8.14
N LYS A 176 -5.96 -21.77 8.61
CA LYS A 176 -7.10 -22.62 8.22
C LYS A 176 -7.37 -22.58 6.72
N THR A 177 -7.35 -21.40 6.13
CA THR A 177 -7.59 -21.22 4.68
C THR A 177 -6.47 -21.86 3.86
N SER A 178 -5.22 -21.67 4.26
CA SER A 178 -4.05 -22.29 3.62
C SER A 178 -4.13 -23.83 3.67
N GLN A 179 -4.46 -24.40 4.83
CA GLN A 179 -4.63 -25.85 4.99
C GLN A 179 -5.78 -26.38 4.17
N GLN A 180 -6.90 -25.67 4.06
CA GLN A 180 -8.02 -26.06 3.22
C GLN A 180 -7.61 -26.07 1.73
N LEU A 181 -7.00 -25.00 1.24
CA LEU A 181 -6.52 -24.92 -0.14
C LEU A 181 -5.51 -26.03 -0.45
N LYS A 182 -4.61 -26.32 0.50
CA LYS A 182 -3.65 -27.42 0.39
C LYS A 182 -4.34 -28.78 0.30
N ALA A 183 -5.35 -29.03 1.12
CA ALA A 183 -6.12 -30.29 1.09
C ALA A 183 -6.87 -30.46 -0.25
N GLU A 184 -7.42 -29.36 -0.80
CA GLU A 184 -8.10 -29.35 -2.10
C GLU A 184 -7.12 -29.42 -3.29
N ASN A 185 -5.81 -29.27 -3.07
CA ASN A 185 -4.74 -29.33 -4.07
C ASN A 185 -3.81 -30.56 -3.83
N ASP A 186 -4.39 -31.71 -3.56
CA ASP A 186 -3.67 -32.99 -3.39
C ASP A 186 -2.55 -32.95 -2.33
N GLY A 187 -2.74 -32.15 -1.29
CA GLY A 187 -1.77 -31.98 -0.21
C GLY A 187 -0.58 -31.05 -0.53
N ASN A 188 -0.59 -30.38 -1.68
CA ASN A 188 0.44 -29.41 -2.06
C ASN A 188 0.00 -27.97 -1.74
N PRO A 189 0.88 -27.10 -1.19
CA PRO A 189 0.57 -25.70 -1.01
C PRO A 189 0.15 -25.04 -2.33
N VAL A 190 -0.85 -24.17 -2.29
CA VAL A 190 -1.24 -23.33 -3.43
C VAL A 190 -0.44 -22.03 -3.38
N PRO A 191 0.45 -21.75 -4.36
CA PRO A 191 1.23 -20.52 -4.36
C PRO A 191 0.34 -19.29 -4.19
N SER A 192 0.73 -18.38 -3.27
CA SER A 192 -0.12 -17.26 -2.87
C SER A 192 0.67 -15.97 -2.74
N LEU A 193 0.05 -14.83 -3.08
CA LEU A 193 0.53 -13.50 -2.71
C LEU A 193 -0.34 -12.90 -1.60
N VAL A 194 0.30 -12.18 -0.69
CA VAL A 194 -0.37 -11.40 0.36
C VAL A 194 -0.37 -9.92 -0.02
N PHE A 195 -1.51 -9.28 0.14
CA PHE A 195 -1.67 -7.84 0.00
C PHE A 195 -2.25 -7.27 1.29
N GLN A 196 -1.49 -6.39 1.95
CA GLN A 196 -1.94 -5.66 3.14
C GLN A 196 -1.33 -4.26 3.16
N HIS A 197 -1.84 -3.37 4.02
CA HIS A 197 -1.40 -1.99 4.08
C HIS A 197 -0.11 -1.84 4.89
N ILE A 198 -0.16 -2.12 6.20
CA ILE A 198 0.97 -1.97 7.11
C ILE A 198 1.91 -3.17 6.98
N PRO A 199 3.21 -2.96 6.81
CA PRO A 199 4.17 -4.04 6.61
C PRO A 199 4.41 -4.86 7.88
N VAL A 200 4.93 -6.07 7.69
CA VAL A 200 5.44 -6.90 8.79
C VAL A 200 6.81 -6.39 9.26
N PRO A 201 7.16 -6.54 10.55
CA PRO A 201 8.45 -6.12 11.09
C PRO A 201 9.66 -6.76 10.40
N GLU A 202 9.48 -7.93 9.81
CA GLU A 202 10.51 -8.69 9.10
C GLU A 202 11.06 -7.96 7.85
N MET A 203 10.36 -6.91 7.38
CA MET A 203 10.88 -5.98 6.36
C MET A 203 12.24 -5.37 6.74
N TYR A 204 12.52 -5.17 8.05
CA TYR A 204 13.83 -4.70 8.52
C TYR A 204 14.97 -5.64 8.16
N ARG A 205 14.72 -6.93 7.89
CA ARG A 205 15.73 -7.90 7.45
C ARG A 205 16.23 -7.65 6.01
N LEU A 206 15.57 -6.78 5.26
CA LEU A 206 16.03 -6.29 3.97
C LEU A 206 16.99 -5.10 4.10
N LEU A 207 17.20 -4.58 5.30
CA LEU A 207 17.99 -3.41 5.57
C LEU A 207 19.33 -3.78 6.22
N LYS A 208 20.29 -2.89 6.01
CA LYS A 208 21.60 -2.93 6.67
C LYS A 208 21.66 -1.83 7.73
N LYS A 209 21.95 -2.21 8.97
CA LYS A 209 22.20 -1.28 10.06
C LYS A 209 23.52 -0.55 9.80
N VAL A 210 23.54 0.77 9.95
CA VAL A 210 24.67 1.64 9.64
C VAL A 210 24.81 2.76 10.66
N PRO A 211 25.97 3.42 10.77
CA PRO A 211 26.13 4.66 11.54
C PRO A 211 25.18 5.75 11.02
N LYS A 212 24.75 6.64 11.92
CA LYS A 212 23.84 7.76 11.62
C LYS A 212 24.38 8.68 10.51
N GLU A 213 25.67 8.84 10.44
CA GLU A 213 26.37 9.70 9.48
C GLU A 213 26.45 9.11 8.07
N THR A 214 26.06 7.86 7.90
CA THR A 214 26.03 7.22 6.60
C THR A 214 25.06 7.93 5.65
N LYS A 215 25.53 8.24 4.45
CA LYS A 215 24.69 8.90 3.45
C LYS A 215 23.43 8.08 3.15
N GLY A 216 22.28 8.72 3.30
CA GLY A 216 20.99 8.05 3.08
C GLY A 216 20.49 7.20 4.24
N ALA A 217 21.20 7.22 5.40
CA ALA A 217 20.74 6.52 6.59
C ALA A 217 19.44 7.11 7.10
N ILE A 218 18.46 6.25 7.40
CA ILE A 218 17.16 6.59 7.93
C ILE A 218 17.02 5.91 9.29
N GLN A 219 16.60 6.69 10.29
CA GLN A 219 16.33 6.14 11.62
C GLN A 219 15.15 5.19 11.56
N GLY A 220 15.23 4.10 12.31
CA GLY A 220 14.13 3.15 12.46
C GLY A 220 12.87 3.77 13.06
N ASN A 221 11.76 3.04 12.98
CA ASN A 221 10.46 3.55 13.40
C ASN A 221 10.45 3.86 14.91
N ARG A 222 10.08 5.09 15.26
CA ARG A 222 9.80 5.61 16.62
C ARG A 222 10.77 5.15 17.72
N ALA A 223 10.52 3.99 18.35
CA ALA A 223 11.32 3.46 19.46
C ALA A 223 12.62 2.79 19.02
N ASN A 224 12.84 2.61 17.71
CA ASN A 224 14.06 2.03 17.19
C ASN A 224 15.14 3.13 16.99
N PRO A 225 16.20 3.17 17.82
CA PRO A 225 17.23 4.20 17.74
C PRO A 225 18.23 3.99 16.60
N ASP A 226 18.23 2.82 15.99
CA ASP A 226 19.19 2.42 14.98
C ASP A 226 18.91 3.08 13.64
N PHE A 227 19.94 3.21 12.82
CA PHE A 227 19.88 3.77 11.48
C PHE A 227 20.13 2.70 10.44
N TYR A 228 19.44 2.82 9.31
CA TYR A 228 19.41 1.80 8.27
C TYR A 228 19.51 2.41 6.89
N ILE A 229 20.07 1.62 5.96
CA ILE A 229 19.96 1.79 4.51
C ILE A 229 19.37 0.52 3.91
N LEU A 230 18.82 0.59 2.73
CA LEU A 230 18.46 -0.61 1.97
C LEU A 230 19.74 -1.41 1.68
N ASP A 231 19.75 -2.71 1.97
CA ASP A 231 20.88 -3.60 1.69
C ASP A 231 21.17 -3.60 0.19
N GLU A 232 22.44 -3.50 -0.18
CA GLU A 232 22.89 -3.37 -1.57
C GLU A 232 22.39 -4.48 -2.49
N LYS A 233 22.22 -5.69 -1.96
CA LYS A 233 21.67 -6.85 -2.70
C LYS A 233 20.23 -6.66 -3.18
N TRP A 234 19.48 -5.73 -2.57
CA TRP A 234 18.11 -5.42 -2.93
C TRP A 234 17.94 -4.11 -3.70
N GLN A 235 19.05 -3.40 -3.92
CA GLN A 235 19.06 -2.19 -4.73
C GLN A 235 18.95 -2.53 -6.21
N LYS A 236 17.74 -2.44 -6.75
CA LYS A 236 17.44 -2.62 -8.17
C LYS A 236 17.16 -1.27 -8.83
N PRO A 237 17.28 -1.15 -10.16
CA PRO A 237 16.85 0.07 -10.85
C PRO A 237 15.42 0.46 -10.46
N GLY A 238 15.22 1.72 -10.04
CA GLY A 238 13.95 2.21 -9.55
C GLY A 238 13.65 1.95 -8.06
N SER A 239 14.51 1.22 -7.34
CA SER A 239 14.38 1.06 -5.88
C SER A 239 14.81 2.32 -5.15
N PHE A 240 14.06 2.67 -4.11
CA PHE A 240 14.42 3.72 -3.16
C PHE A 240 13.81 3.45 -1.78
N MET A 241 14.49 3.91 -0.73
CA MET A 241 14.02 3.99 0.64
C MET A 241 14.25 5.42 1.11
N LYS A 242 13.20 6.17 1.41
CA LYS A 242 13.27 7.59 1.79
C LYS A 242 12.55 7.87 3.11
N GLU A 243 11.92 6.87 3.71
CA GLU A 243 11.37 6.92 5.05
C GLU A 243 11.56 5.59 5.76
N ASN A 244 11.36 5.59 7.09
CA ASN A 244 11.49 4.39 7.89
C ASN A 244 10.40 3.36 7.55
N ILE A 245 10.65 2.10 7.94
CA ILE A 245 9.63 1.05 7.87
C ILE A 245 8.69 1.23 9.07
N ALA A 246 7.47 1.69 8.80
CA ALA A 246 6.47 1.97 9.83
C ALA A 246 5.62 0.72 10.14
N SER A 247 6.29 -0.34 10.61
CA SER A 247 5.67 -1.61 11.02
C SER A 247 5.25 -1.60 12.51
N PRO A 248 4.49 -2.59 12.95
CA PRO A 248 4.33 -2.90 14.37
C PRO A 248 5.67 -3.06 15.07
N PHE A 249 5.74 -2.73 16.38
CA PHE A 249 6.98 -2.85 17.14
C PHE A 249 7.39 -4.31 17.42
N LYS A 250 6.40 -5.21 17.47
CA LYS A 250 6.60 -6.63 17.69
C LYS A 250 5.92 -7.42 16.59
N SER A 251 6.56 -8.49 16.16
CA SER A 251 5.94 -9.46 15.28
C SER A 251 4.75 -10.13 15.99
N SER A 252 3.66 -10.33 15.25
CA SER A 252 2.52 -11.14 15.71
C SER A 252 2.70 -12.63 15.46
N GLY A 253 3.80 -13.03 14.80
CA GLY A 253 4.00 -14.37 14.28
C GLY A 253 3.35 -14.58 12.89
N GLN A 254 2.83 -13.52 12.26
CA GLN A 254 2.22 -13.61 10.93
C GLN A 254 3.21 -14.12 9.89
N PHE A 255 4.42 -13.56 9.86
CA PHE A 255 5.47 -13.97 8.92
C PHE A 255 5.93 -15.42 9.18
N ASP A 256 6.12 -15.79 10.43
CA ASP A 256 6.48 -17.16 10.81
C ASP A 256 5.41 -18.17 10.39
N SER A 257 4.13 -17.77 10.48
CA SER A 257 3.01 -18.58 10.01
C SER A 257 3.06 -18.79 8.48
N TRP A 258 3.40 -17.75 7.69
CA TRP A 258 3.60 -17.87 6.24
C TRP A 258 4.73 -18.85 5.90
N VAL A 259 5.88 -18.72 6.55
CA VAL A 259 7.02 -19.65 6.38
C VAL A 259 6.62 -21.08 6.71
N LYS A 260 5.87 -21.28 7.83
CA LYS A 260 5.42 -22.61 8.25
C LYS A 260 4.43 -23.26 7.29
N GLN A 261 3.45 -22.52 6.76
CA GLN A 261 2.47 -23.05 5.82
C GLN A 261 3.07 -23.31 4.42
N GLY A 262 4.03 -22.49 4.00
CA GLY A 262 4.82 -22.67 2.77
C GLY A 262 4.06 -22.37 1.48
N ASP A 263 2.93 -21.66 1.55
CA ASP A 263 2.11 -21.28 0.41
C ASP A 263 2.35 -19.82 -0.02
N VAL A 264 2.73 -18.94 0.91
CA VAL A 264 3.01 -17.53 0.60
C VAL A 264 4.38 -17.40 -0.05
N ILE A 265 4.42 -16.93 -1.30
CA ILE A 265 5.64 -16.68 -2.07
C ILE A 265 6.02 -15.19 -2.09
N GLY A 266 5.11 -14.30 -1.72
CA GLY A 266 5.38 -12.87 -1.61
C GLY A 266 4.30 -12.11 -0.85
N ALA A 267 4.69 -11.02 -0.18
CA ALA A 267 3.81 -10.10 0.51
C ALA A 267 4.16 -8.66 0.17
N TYR A 268 3.14 -7.85 -0.19
CA TYR A 268 3.33 -6.50 -0.70
C TYR A 268 2.47 -5.49 0.05
N PHE A 269 3.11 -4.36 0.37
CA PHE A 269 2.63 -3.36 1.31
C PHE A 269 2.51 -1.97 0.67
N GLY A 270 1.68 -1.11 1.28
CA GLY A 270 1.65 0.32 1.10
C GLY A 270 2.23 1.04 2.32
N HIS A 271 1.52 2.07 2.83
CA HIS A 271 1.75 2.77 4.08
C HIS A 271 2.93 3.75 4.07
N ASP A 272 4.10 3.30 3.65
CA ASP A 272 5.31 4.12 3.58
C ASP A 272 5.46 4.64 2.15
N HIS A 273 4.87 5.83 1.89
CA HIS A 273 4.60 6.35 0.53
C HIS A 273 5.86 6.56 -0.30
N ILE A 274 7.00 6.83 0.37
CA ILE A 274 8.27 7.14 -0.29
C ILE A 274 9.29 6.00 -0.17
N ASN A 275 8.76 4.76 -0.08
CA ASN A 275 9.52 3.53 -0.19
C ASN A 275 9.09 2.73 -1.43
N CYS A 276 10.05 2.21 -2.17
CA CYS A 276 9.86 1.38 -3.36
C CYS A 276 11.02 0.41 -3.48
N PHE A 277 10.88 -0.78 -2.92
CA PHE A 277 11.87 -1.86 -3.03
C PHE A 277 11.22 -3.20 -2.73
N ASN A 278 11.88 -4.28 -3.10
CA ASN A 278 11.53 -5.62 -2.67
C ASN A 278 12.78 -6.48 -2.55
N GLY A 279 12.71 -7.48 -1.68
CA GLY A 279 13.75 -8.47 -1.48
C GLY A 279 13.18 -9.71 -0.80
N THR A 280 13.97 -10.76 -0.70
CA THR A 280 13.54 -12.07 -0.22
C THR A 280 14.03 -12.33 1.21
N VAL A 281 13.14 -12.74 2.08
CA VAL A 281 13.39 -13.14 3.46
C VAL A 281 12.80 -14.54 3.66
N ASP A 282 13.61 -15.50 4.06
CA ASP A 282 13.22 -16.92 4.28
C ASP A 282 12.38 -17.52 3.14
N GLY A 283 12.71 -17.18 1.89
CA GLY A 283 12.02 -17.68 0.70
C GLY A 283 10.77 -16.89 0.30
N ILE A 284 10.36 -15.88 1.06
CA ILE A 284 9.20 -15.02 0.78
C ILE A 284 9.67 -13.64 0.33
N ASP A 285 9.17 -13.17 -0.80
CA ASP A 285 9.44 -11.81 -1.23
C ASP A 285 8.62 -10.81 -0.41
N LEU A 286 9.28 -9.81 0.15
CA LEU A 286 8.65 -8.69 0.85
C LEU A 286 8.89 -7.40 0.06
N GLY A 287 7.85 -6.60 -0.19
CA GLY A 287 8.03 -5.41 -1.01
C GLY A 287 7.06 -4.27 -0.73
N TYR A 288 7.53 -3.04 -1.02
CA TYR A 288 6.73 -1.82 -0.98
C TYR A 288 6.29 -1.39 -2.38
N THR A 289 5.05 -0.97 -2.48
CA THR A 289 4.55 -0.18 -3.61
C THR A 289 4.49 1.29 -3.20
N PRO A 290 5.07 2.22 -3.97
CA PRO A 290 5.05 3.64 -3.62
C PRO A 290 3.64 4.19 -3.67
N GLY A 291 3.34 5.20 -2.83
CA GLY A 291 2.03 5.83 -2.81
C GLY A 291 1.65 6.45 -4.16
N ALA A 292 0.41 6.24 -4.58
CA ALA A 292 -0.12 6.73 -5.86
C ALA A 292 -0.70 8.15 -5.80
N GLY A 293 -1.03 8.64 -4.60
CA GLY A 293 -1.81 9.87 -4.41
C GLY A 293 -1.05 11.17 -4.60
N PHE A 294 -1.67 12.13 -5.28
CA PHE A 294 -1.14 13.49 -5.47
C PHE A 294 -1.73 14.54 -4.49
N ASN A 295 -2.62 14.14 -3.60
CA ASN A 295 -3.15 14.99 -2.50
C ASN A 295 -2.50 14.69 -1.14
N VAL A 296 -1.41 13.92 -1.13
CA VAL A 296 -0.65 13.50 0.04
C VAL A 296 0.85 13.59 -0.26
N TYR A 297 1.71 13.56 0.78
CA TYR A 297 3.16 13.47 0.57
C TYR A 297 3.51 12.21 -0.24
N GLY A 298 4.62 12.26 -0.98
CA GLY A 298 5.00 11.11 -1.79
C GLY A 298 6.24 11.37 -2.66
N PRO A 299 6.67 10.40 -3.46
CA PRO A 299 7.98 10.40 -4.12
C PRO A 299 8.02 11.25 -5.41
N GLY A 300 7.22 12.29 -5.49
CA GLY A 300 7.20 13.15 -6.69
C GLY A 300 6.61 12.43 -7.90
N LEU A 301 7.32 12.43 -9.02
CA LEU A 301 6.90 11.73 -10.25
C LEU A 301 7.16 10.22 -10.19
N ASP A 302 7.80 9.74 -9.13
CA ASP A 302 8.04 8.31 -8.90
C ASP A 302 6.88 7.66 -8.12
N ARG A 303 5.76 8.41 -7.87
CA ARG A 303 4.46 7.83 -7.52
C ARG A 303 4.06 6.81 -8.56
N GLY A 304 3.51 5.67 -8.14
CA GLY A 304 3.29 4.60 -9.08
C GLY A 304 2.35 3.51 -8.60
N VAL A 305 2.30 2.47 -9.40
CA VAL A 305 1.57 1.22 -9.15
C VAL A 305 2.53 0.06 -9.33
N ARG A 306 2.26 -1.08 -8.70
CA ARG A 306 3.05 -2.30 -8.89
C ARG A 306 2.26 -3.31 -9.70
N VAL A 307 2.92 -3.95 -10.65
CA VAL A 307 2.34 -5.00 -11.50
C VAL A 307 3.00 -6.32 -11.17
N PHE A 308 2.19 -7.38 -11.18
CA PHE A 308 2.60 -8.77 -11.01
C PHE A 308 2.13 -9.55 -12.22
N GLU A 309 3.02 -10.35 -12.79
CA GLU A 309 2.70 -11.25 -13.89
C GLU A 309 3.00 -12.68 -13.47
N ILE A 310 1.98 -13.53 -13.50
CA ILE A 310 2.03 -14.93 -13.08
C ILE A 310 1.69 -15.80 -14.30
N ASN A 311 2.46 -16.88 -14.50
CA ASN A 311 2.15 -17.88 -15.51
C ASN A 311 1.51 -19.10 -14.86
N GLU A 312 0.43 -19.62 -15.44
CA GLU A 312 -0.27 -20.79 -14.93
C GLU A 312 0.61 -22.05 -14.89
N SER A 313 1.55 -22.18 -15.83
CA SER A 313 2.47 -23.31 -15.91
C SER A 313 3.57 -23.34 -14.83
N SER A 314 3.78 -22.21 -14.14
CA SER A 314 4.78 -22.06 -13.07
C SER A 314 4.31 -21.02 -12.04
N PRO A 315 3.18 -21.25 -11.37
CA PRO A 315 2.53 -20.24 -10.52
C PRO A 315 3.33 -19.90 -9.25
N GLU A 316 4.31 -20.73 -8.90
CA GLU A 316 5.27 -20.47 -7.81
C GLU A 316 6.33 -19.42 -8.17
N LYS A 317 6.34 -18.94 -9.42
CA LYS A 317 7.22 -17.89 -9.93
C LYS A 317 6.39 -16.76 -10.51
N TYR A 318 6.79 -15.55 -10.21
CA TYR A 318 6.14 -14.36 -10.76
C TYR A 318 7.16 -13.27 -11.03
N GLU A 319 6.82 -12.39 -11.94
CA GLU A 319 7.57 -11.16 -12.18
C GLU A 319 6.84 -9.98 -11.55
N THR A 320 7.60 -9.03 -11.00
CA THR A 320 6.99 -7.80 -10.47
C THR A 320 7.84 -6.58 -10.80
N ARG A 321 7.15 -5.49 -11.13
CA ARG A 321 7.76 -4.19 -11.41
C ARG A 321 6.86 -3.05 -10.95
N VAL A 322 7.45 -1.90 -10.70
CA VAL A 322 6.72 -0.65 -10.44
C VAL A 322 6.70 0.19 -11.71
N ILE A 323 5.53 0.73 -12.02
CA ILE A 323 5.31 1.67 -13.13
C ILE A 323 4.95 3.01 -12.53
N THR A 324 5.71 4.04 -12.88
CA THR A 324 5.63 5.35 -12.27
C THR A 324 4.84 6.34 -13.14
N TYR A 325 4.35 7.42 -12.51
CA TYR A 325 3.77 8.55 -13.23
C TYR A 325 4.73 9.08 -14.29
N ARG A 326 6.03 9.17 -13.95
CA ARG A 326 7.10 9.60 -14.88
C ARG A 326 7.18 8.74 -16.12
N SER A 327 7.12 7.43 -15.98
CA SER A 327 7.24 6.51 -17.12
C SER A 327 6.00 6.53 -18.02
N LEU A 328 4.81 6.76 -17.44
CA LEU A 328 3.54 6.77 -18.17
C LEU A 328 3.22 8.14 -18.78
N LEU A 329 3.44 9.22 -18.05
CA LEU A 329 2.92 10.55 -18.35
C LEU A 329 4.00 11.63 -18.44
N GLY A 330 5.29 11.24 -18.26
CA GLY A 330 6.42 12.15 -18.31
C GLY A 330 6.50 13.10 -17.11
N LYS A 331 6.90 14.34 -17.34
CA LYS A 331 7.17 15.31 -16.25
C LYS A 331 6.04 16.31 -16.02
N ARG A 332 4.99 16.31 -16.83
CA ARG A 332 3.93 17.34 -16.79
C ARG A 332 2.83 16.94 -15.81
N VAL A 333 2.70 17.72 -14.74
CA VAL A 333 1.61 17.60 -13.76
C VAL A 333 0.55 18.69 -14.00
N THR A 334 -0.69 18.43 -13.58
CA THR A 334 -1.82 19.35 -13.77
C THR A 334 -1.81 20.51 -12.76
N ASN A 335 -1.25 20.28 -11.57
CA ASN A 335 -1.13 21.30 -10.53
C ASN A 335 0.31 21.35 -9.97
N PRO A 336 1.22 22.13 -10.58
CA PRO A 336 2.62 22.22 -10.17
C PRO A 336 2.83 22.70 -8.72
N PHE A 337 1.95 23.57 -8.23
CA PHE A 337 2.04 24.10 -6.86
C PHE A 337 1.73 23.01 -5.82
N LYS A 338 0.61 22.30 -5.97
CA LYS A 338 0.29 21.16 -5.11
C LYS A 338 1.35 20.06 -5.20
N TYR A 339 1.79 19.75 -6.41
CA TYR A 339 2.85 18.78 -6.64
C TYR A 339 4.11 19.15 -5.87
N PHE A 340 4.56 20.41 -5.94
CA PHE A 340 5.73 20.89 -5.20
C PHE A 340 5.54 20.69 -3.69
N ILE A 341 4.41 21.15 -3.14
CA ILE A 341 4.11 21.02 -1.71
C ILE A 341 4.18 19.56 -1.27
N TYR A 342 3.44 18.66 -1.93
CA TYR A 342 3.34 17.27 -1.51
C TYR A 342 4.56 16.41 -1.87
N THR A 343 5.43 16.88 -2.74
CA THR A 343 6.72 16.22 -2.99
C THR A 343 7.74 16.53 -1.89
N HIS A 344 7.63 17.71 -1.25
CA HIS A 344 8.56 18.17 -0.22
C HIS A 344 7.96 18.14 1.19
N ALA A 345 6.70 17.75 1.34
CA ALA A 345 6.08 17.59 2.64
C ALA A 345 6.76 16.46 3.43
N PRO A 346 7.02 16.66 4.73
CA PRO A 346 7.58 15.61 5.56
C PRO A 346 6.57 14.47 5.76
N SER A 347 7.05 13.24 5.81
CA SER A 347 6.23 12.05 6.02
C SER A 347 5.65 11.95 7.44
N SER A 348 6.31 12.61 8.41
CA SER A 348 5.89 12.58 9.82
C SER A 348 6.26 13.87 10.54
N PHE A 349 5.73 14.07 11.76
CA PHE A 349 6.13 15.17 12.63
C PHE A 349 7.63 15.11 12.99
N ASP A 350 8.17 13.89 13.19
CA ASP A 350 9.60 13.73 13.47
C ASP A 350 10.47 14.10 12.26
N ALA A 351 10.04 13.78 11.05
CA ALA A 351 10.68 14.26 9.83
C ALA A 351 10.55 15.77 9.63
N ALA A 352 9.48 16.38 10.15
CA ALA A 352 9.28 17.85 10.10
C ALA A 352 10.15 18.62 11.09
N LYS A 353 10.50 18.07 12.24
CA LYS A 353 11.26 18.76 13.31
C LYS A 353 12.53 19.47 12.81
N PRO A 354 13.42 18.83 12.04
CA PRO A 354 14.63 19.51 11.54
C PRO A 354 14.32 20.69 10.61
N MET A 355 13.23 20.59 9.83
CA MET A 355 12.79 21.66 8.94
C MET A 355 12.24 22.86 9.73
N ILE A 356 11.45 22.60 10.78
CA ILE A 356 10.89 23.61 11.67
C ILE A 356 12.02 24.34 12.40
N ILE A 357 13.00 23.60 12.95
CA ILE A 357 14.15 24.18 13.63
C ILE A 357 14.97 25.06 12.68
N LYS A 358 15.29 24.58 11.48
CA LYS A 358 16.00 25.37 10.47
C LYS A 358 15.23 26.63 10.08
N GLY A 359 13.93 26.54 9.90
CA GLY A 359 13.06 27.67 9.60
C GLY A 359 13.03 28.69 10.73
N ALA A 360 12.94 28.26 11.99
CA ALA A 360 12.97 29.12 13.16
C ALA A 360 14.34 29.80 13.30
N VAL A 361 15.44 29.09 13.09
CA VAL A 361 16.79 29.70 13.11
C VAL A 361 16.95 30.71 11.98
N ALA A 362 16.52 30.44 10.77
CA ALA A 362 16.57 31.35 9.65
C ALA A 362 15.75 32.62 9.92
N ALA A 363 14.54 32.50 10.49
CA ALA A 363 13.72 33.63 10.89
C ALA A 363 14.40 34.48 11.98
N ALA A 364 14.99 33.83 12.99
CA ALA A 364 15.72 34.55 14.07
C ALA A 364 16.94 35.33 13.52
N VAL A 365 17.69 34.72 12.57
CA VAL A 365 18.83 35.41 11.92
C VAL A 365 18.36 36.61 11.09
N ILE A 366 17.25 36.51 10.35
CA ILE A 366 16.69 37.61 9.57
C ILE A 366 16.24 38.77 10.53
N ILE A 367 15.55 38.40 11.61
CA ILE A 367 15.12 39.40 12.61
C ILE A 367 16.32 40.09 13.28
N ALA A 368 17.33 39.30 13.69
CA ALA A 368 18.55 39.85 14.28
C ALA A 368 19.30 40.79 13.31
N GLY A 369 19.41 40.36 12.03
CA GLY A 369 20.01 41.18 10.97
C GLY A 369 19.25 42.49 10.74
N ALA A 370 17.91 42.46 10.71
CA ALA A 370 17.07 43.63 10.56
C ALA A 370 17.19 44.61 11.76
N VAL A 371 17.30 44.05 12.98
CA VAL A 371 17.54 44.84 14.20
C VAL A 371 18.91 45.51 14.16
N ILE A 372 19.96 44.78 13.79
CA ILE A 372 21.33 45.35 13.67
C ILE A 372 21.35 46.48 12.64
N ILE A 373 20.74 46.29 11.46
CA ILE A 373 20.67 47.36 10.43
C ILE A 373 19.92 48.59 10.95
N LYS A 374 18.83 48.40 11.70
CA LYS A 374 18.05 49.50 12.27
C LYS A 374 18.81 50.34 13.31
N TYR A 375 19.79 49.77 14.00
CA TYR A 375 20.59 50.46 15.04
C TYR A 375 21.99 50.83 14.56
N ALA A 376 22.41 50.42 13.37
CA ALA A 376 23.70 50.73 12.75
C ALA A 376 23.62 51.87 11.71
N LEU A 377 22.42 52.29 11.33
CA LEU A 377 22.08 53.48 10.55
C LEU A 377 21.48 54.56 11.45
#